data_31d263c1cab2cea6d423de202e629dbc
#
_entry.id   31d263c1cab2cea6d423de202e629dbc
#
_cell.length_a   1.000
_cell.length_b   1.000
_cell.length_c   1.000
_cell.angle_alpha   90.00
_cell.angle_beta   90.00
_cell.angle_gamma   90.00
#
_symmetry.space_group_name_H-M   'P 1'
#
loop_
_entity.id
_entity.type
_entity.pdbx_description
1 polymer ?
#
loop_
_entity_poly.entity_id
_entity_poly.type
_entity_poly.pdbx_seq_one_letter_code
_entity_poly.pdbx_strand_id
1 'polypeptide(L)'
;KDVARGPSNNCGLYGERMGWTLPGFPDGAWPSLKLADAKPFTGSSWYRTVFDLSVPKGDDATIGLQIGDPKTPRSPGRYRVLIFVNGWNMGQFVSNVGPQRVFPIPDGILRHRGRNTLALAVTSDGAPGNAIEPVKLVTLHHARGGVAVTDVAAPAYRDLYPTP
;
A
#
# COMPACT_ATOMS: atom_id res chain seq x y z
N LYS A 1 -16.51 24.34 7.06
CA LYS A 1 -16.97 23.10 6.40
C LYS A 1 -16.51 23.16 4.96
N ASP A 2 -15.60 22.31 4.60
CA ASP A 2 -15.05 22.27 3.25
C ASP A 2 -15.97 21.44 2.34
N VAL A 3 -17.03 22.07 1.88
CA VAL A 3 -18.06 21.46 1.01
C VAL A 3 -17.51 21.19 -0.40
N ALA A 4 -16.38 21.81 -0.76
CA ALA A 4 -15.80 21.70 -2.11
C ALA A 4 -15.19 20.33 -2.40
N ARG A 5 -14.87 19.54 -1.37
CA ARG A 5 -14.24 18.22 -1.52
C ARG A 5 -15.24 17.08 -1.69
N GLY A 6 -16.51 17.31 -1.44
CA GLY A 6 -17.56 16.29 -1.48
C GLY A 6 -17.41 15.20 -0.40
N PRO A 7 -18.43 14.39 -0.19
CA PRO A 7 -18.44 13.38 0.87
C PRO A 7 -17.38 12.29 0.69
N SER A 8 -16.95 12.02 -0.52
CA SER A 8 -15.92 11.00 -0.80
C SER A 8 -14.50 11.41 -0.43
N ASN A 9 -14.26 12.72 -0.25
CA ASN A 9 -12.93 13.27 0.05
C ASN A 9 -12.81 13.79 1.49
N ASN A 10 -13.89 13.79 2.23
CA ASN A 10 -13.86 14.13 3.64
C ASN A 10 -13.31 12.92 4.39
N CYS A 11 -12.18 13.11 5.07
CA CYS A 11 -11.66 12.11 6.00
C CYS A 11 -11.11 10.83 5.36
N GLY A 12 -10.55 10.91 4.16
CA GLY A 12 -9.95 9.77 3.45
C GLY A 12 -10.99 8.88 2.76
N LEU A 13 -10.50 7.81 2.17
CA LEU A 13 -11.35 6.80 1.51
C LEU A 13 -12.19 6.04 2.53
N TYR A 14 -13.30 5.48 2.08
CA TYR A 14 -14.17 4.64 2.90
C TYR A 14 -13.37 3.52 3.61
N GLY A 15 -12.50 2.82 2.90
CA GLY A 15 -11.68 1.75 3.49
C GLY A 15 -10.69 2.23 4.55
N GLU A 16 -10.19 3.47 4.46
CA GLU A 16 -9.37 4.08 5.52
C GLU A 16 -10.20 4.27 6.78
N ARG A 17 -11.41 4.86 6.67
CA ARG A 17 -12.32 5.05 7.80
C ARG A 17 -12.76 3.75 8.43
N MET A 18 -12.91 2.70 7.63
CA MET A 18 -13.25 1.36 8.11
C MET A 18 -12.06 0.59 8.67
N GLY A 19 -10.86 1.19 8.66
CA GLY A 19 -9.66 0.57 9.19
C GLY A 19 -9.05 -0.52 8.31
N TRP A 20 -9.43 -0.61 7.03
CA TRP A 20 -8.92 -1.65 6.12
C TRP A 20 -7.41 -1.57 5.90
N THR A 21 -6.80 -0.43 6.17
CA THR A 21 -5.36 -0.21 6.07
C THR A 21 -4.60 -0.61 7.33
N LEU A 22 -5.30 -0.79 8.46
CA LEU A 22 -4.69 -0.95 9.77
C LEU A 22 -4.21 -2.38 10.03
N PRO A 23 -3.11 -2.56 10.77
CA PRO A 23 -2.75 -3.86 11.34
C PRO A 23 -3.89 -4.39 12.23
N GLY A 24 -4.12 -5.72 12.14
CA GLY A 24 -5.15 -6.37 12.96
C GLY A 24 -6.59 -6.23 12.47
N PHE A 25 -6.84 -5.54 11.35
CA PHE A 25 -8.18 -5.54 10.75
C PHE A 25 -8.62 -6.99 10.44
N PRO A 26 -9.87 -7.40 10.84
CA PRO A 26 -10.36 -8.76 10.63
C PRO A 26 -10.79 -8.98 9.17
N ASP A 27 -9.87 -9.35 8.32
CA ASP A 27 -10.09 -9.58 6.89
C ASP A 27 -10.41 -11.03 6.50
N GLY A 28 -10.64 -11.90 7.50
CA GLY A 28 -10.91 -13.32 7.28
C GLY A 28 -12.16 -13.63 6.45
N ALA A 29 -13.11 -12.69 6.35
CA ALA A 29 -14.28 -12.80 5.50
C ALA A 29 -14.04 -12.32 4.05
N TRP A 30 -12.87 -11.77 3.75
CA TRP A 30 -12.54 -11.33 2.40
C TRP A 30 -12.20 -12.52 1.50
N PRO A 31 -12.59 -12.47 0.22
CA PRO A 31 -12.19 -13.51 -0.72
C PRO A 31 -10.67 -13.60 -0.84
N SER A 32 -10.13 -14.80 -0.76
CA SER A 32 -8.70 -15.03 -1.02
C SER A 32 -8.43 -14.96 -2.51
N LEU A 33 -7.46 -14.13 -2.91
CA LEU A 33 -7.08 -13.94 -4.30
C LEU A 33 -5.55 -13.83 -4.41
N LYS A 34 -4.97 -14.56 -5.35
CA LYS A 34 -3.60 -14.28 -5.79
C LYS A 34 -3.64 -13.06 -6.69
N LEU A 35 -2.80 -12.05 -6.43
CA LEU A 35 -2.82 -10.81 -7.19
C LEU A 35 -2.58 -11.03 -8.70
N ALA A 36 -1.83 -12.06 -9.07
CA ALA A 36 -1.63 -12.47 -10.46
C ALA A 36 -2.92 -12.90 -11.17
N ASP A 37 -3.94 -13.32 -10.42
CA ASP A 37 -5.24 -13.76 -10.94
C ASP A 37 -6.27 -12.62 -10.95
N ALA A 38 -5.87 -11.41 -10.54
CA ALA A 38 -6.74 -10.24 -10.54
C ALA A 38 -7.13 -9.88 -11.99
N LYS A 39 -8.44 -9.75 -12.20
CA LYS A 39 -9.00 -9.37 -13.50
C LYS A 39 -9.21 -7.85 -13.57
N PRO A 40 -9.24 -7.26 -14.77
CA PRO A 40 -9.68 -5.88 -14.94
C PRO A 40 -11.08 -5.68 -14.33
N PHE A 41 -11.28 -4.53 -13.71
CA PHE A 41 -12.54 -4.14 -13.09
C PHE A 41 -12.77 -2.64 -13.24
N THR A 42 -14.00 -2.20 -13.12
CA THR A 42 -14.38 -0.79 -13.09
C THR A 42 -14.68 -0.36 -11.66
N GLY A 43 -14.20 0.81 -11.25
CA GLY A 43 -14.39 1.35 -9.91
C GLY A 43 -13.20 1.14 -9.00
N SER A 44 -13.45 0.90 -7.73
CA SER A 44 -12.41 0.75 -6.70
C SER A 44 -12.47 -0.62 -6.04
N SER A 45 -11.32 -1.25 -5.90
CA SER A 45 -11.14 -2.52 -5.19
C SER A 45 -10.01 -2.39 -4.18
N TRP A 46 -10.15 -3.11 -3.07
CA TRP A 46 -9.14 -3.17 -2.04
C TRP A 46 -8.50 -4.55 -1.99
N TYR A 47 -7.18 -4.56 -1.93
CA TYR A 47 -6.37 -5.74 -1.74
C TYR A 47 -5.60 -5.60 -0.44
N ARG A 48 -5.52 -6.65 0.34
CA ARG A 48 -4.85 -6.65 1.63
C ARG A 48 -4.05 -7.92 1.81
N THR A 49 -2.87 -7.79 2.40
CA THR A 49 -2.04 -8.94 2.79
C THR A 49 -1.22 -8.61 4.02
N VAL A 50 -0.79 -9.66 4.68
CA VAL A 50 0.15 -9.60 5.80
C VAL A 50 1.41 -10.32 5.37
N PHE A 51 2.56 -9.77 5.75
CA PHE A 51 3.86 -10.37 5.48
C PHE A 51 4.81 -10.16 6.66
N ASP A 52 5.73 -11.08 6.84
CA ASP A 52 6.75 -11.00 7.88
C ASP A 52 8.11 -10.61 7.26
N LEU A 53 8.84 -9.76 7.95
CA LEU A 53 10.22 -9.44 7.65
C LEU A 53 11.13 -9.94 8.77
N SER A 54 12.36 -10.30 8.39
CA SER A 54 13.40 -10.72 9.32
C SER A 54 14.75 -10.17 8.88
N VAL A 55 14.90 -8.84 9.02
CA VAL A 55 16.20 -8.19 8.80
C VAL A 55 17.11 -8.52 9.98
N PRO A 56 18.34 -9.02 9.76
CA PRO A 56 19.26 -9.36 10.85
C PRO A 56 19.54 -8.15 11.77
N LYS A 57 19.75 -8.44 13.05
CA LYS A 57 20.08 -7.38 14.01
C LYS A 57 21.44 -6.76 13.66
N GLY A 58 21.48 -5.43 13.61
CA GLY A 58 22.68 -4.66 13.24
C GLY A 58 22.83 -4.44 11.73
N ASP A 59 21.89 -4.96 10.93
CA ASP A 59 21.80 -4.63 9.52
C ASP A 59 20.84 -3.45 9.32
N ASP A 60 21.21 -2.56 8.43
CA ASP A 60 20.39 -1.48 7.91
C ASP A 60 19.95 -1.86 6.49
N ALA A 61 18.65 -1.92 6.26
CA ALA A 61 18.09 -2.34 4.99
C ALA A 61 16.93 -1.43 4.58
N THR A 62 17.13 -0.63 3.55
CA THR A 62 16.04 0.13 2.93
C THR A 62 15.21 -0.78 2.05
N ILE A 63 13.95 -0.96 2.40
CA ILE A 63 12.99 -1.79 1.69
C ILE A 63 12.04 -0.91 0.90
N GLY A 64 11.75 -1.30 -0.32
CA GLY A 64 10.74 -0.65 -1.16
C GLY A 64 9.67 -1.61 -1.63
N LEU A 65 8.50 -1.05 -1.94
CA LEU A 65 7.44 -1.75 -2.66
C LEU A 65 7.59 -1.47 -4.16
N GLN A 66 7.71 -2.51 -4.96
CA GLN A 66 7.76 -2.42 -6.42
C GLN A 66 6.44 -2.88 -7.02
N ILE A 67 5.89 -2.10 -7.97
CA ILE A 67 4.71 -2.44 -8.77
C ILE A 67 5.13 -2.57 -10.23
N GLY A 68 4.96 -3.76 -10.79
CA GLY A 68 5.33 -4.09 -12.16
C GLY A 68 6.85 -4.15 -12.40
N ASP A 69 7.23 -4.05 -13.66
CA ASP A 69 8.64 -4.05 -14.09
C ASP A 69 9.20 -2.63 -14.08
N PRO A 70 10.27 -2.33 -13.32
CA PRO A 70 10.88 -1.00 -13.28
C PRO A 70 11.53 -0.59 -14.60
N LYS A 71 11.78 -1.54 -15.50
CA LYS A 71 12.28 -1.25 -16.86
C LYS A 71 11.18 -0.80 -17.82
N THR A 72 9.91 -1.01 -17.45
CA THR A 72 8.74 -0.60 -18.23
C THR A 72 8.14 0.66 -17.59
N PRO A 73 8.47 1.87 -18.04
CA PRO A 73 8.10 3.10 -17.34
C PRO A 73 6.60 3.35 -17.31
N ARG A 74 5.85 2.82 -18.27
CA ARG A 74 4.40 2.95 -18.33
C ARG A 74 3.75 1.60 -18.55
N SER A 75 2.67 1.36 -17.84
CA SER A 75 1.80 0.22 -18.04
C SER A 75 0.83 0.48 -19.22
N PRO A 76 0.40 -0.54 -19.96
CA PRO A 76 -0.70 -0.40 -20.91
C PRO A 76 -2.04 -0.12 -20.23
N GLY A 77 -2.18 -0.50 -18.96
CA GLY A 77 -3.38 -0.28 -18.18
C GLY A 77 -3.52 1.15 -17.67
N ARG A 78 -4.76 1.54 -17.34
CA ARG A 78 -5.10 2.84 -16.74
C ARG A 78 -5.74 2.60 -15.38
N TYR A 79 -4.89 2.46 -14.36
CA TYR A 79 -5.33 2.29 -12.99
C TYR A 79 -4.41 3.06 -12.04
N ARG A 80 -4.92 3.32 -10.85
CA ARG A 80 -4.19 3.97 -9.77
C ARG A 80 -4.18 3.07 -8.56
N VAL A 81 -3.12 3.13 -7.80
CA VAL A 81 -2.96 2.39 -6.56
C VAL A 81 -2.53 3.35 -5.45
N LEU A 82 -3.36 3.53 -4.43
CA LEU A 82 -2.89 4.09 -3.17
C LEU A 82 -2.28 2.96 -2.34
N ILE A 83 -1.11 3.20 -1.82
CA ILE A 83 -0.28 2.21 -1.11
C ILE A 83 -0.29 2.53 0.37
N PHE A 84 -0.68 1.56 1.19
CA PHE A 84 -0.67 1.71 2.65
C PHE A 84 0.17 0.60 3.27
N VAL A 85 1.10 0.99 4.14
CA VAL A 85 1.89 0.06 4.94
C VAL A 85 1.62 0.36 6.42
N ASN A 86 1.19 -0.65 7.15
CA ASN A 86 0.84 -0.53 8.58
C ASN A 86 -0.10 0.65 8.89
N GLY A 87 -1.01 0.96 7.97
CA GLY A 87 -1.97 2.05 8.08
C GLY A 87 -1.50 3.39 7.48
N TRP A 88 -0.21 3.55 7.21
CA TRP A 88 0.35 4.79 6.66
C TRP A 88 0.32 4.80 5.14
N ASN A 89 -0.10 5.92 4.56
CA ASN A 89 -0.10 6.12 3.11
C ASN A 89 1.33 6.39 2.61
N MET A 90 1.82 5.50 1.74
CA MET A 90 3.17 5.56 1.14
C MET A 90 3.19 6.26 -0.21
N GLY A 91 2.07 6.75 -0.69
CA GLY A 91 1.96 7.43 -1.97
C GLY A 91 1.03 6.72 -2.95
N GLN A 92 1.10 7.17 -4.20
CA GLN A 92 0.23 6.74 -5.28
C GLN A 92 1.03 6.28 -6.48
N PHE A 93 0.74 5.08 -6.96
CA PHE A 93 1.15 4.61 -8.27
C PHE A 93 0.10 4.96 -9.32
N VAL A 94 0.52 5.50 -10.46
CA VAL A 94 -0.34 5.78 -11.62
C VAL A 94 0.24 5.05 -12.82
N SER A 95 -0.43 3.98 -13.24
CA SER A 95 0.11 2.98 -14.17
C SER A 95 0.54 3.53 -15.53
N ASN A 96 -0.21 4.47 -16.10
CA ASN A 96 0.01 5.02 -17.43
C ASN A 96 0.82 6.33 -17.44
N VAL A 97 1.21 6.85 -16.27
CA VAL A 97 1.98 8.11 -16.18
C VAL A 97 3.46 7.82 -15.96
N GLY A 98 3.81 6.96 -15.03
CA GLY A 98 5.20 6.60 -14.73
C GLY A 98 6.13 7.82 -14.44
N PRO A 99 7.44 7.65 -14.35
CA PRO A 99 8.17 6.37 -14.40
C PRO A 99 8.25 5.62 -13.07
N GLN A 100 7.78 6.22 -11.95
CA GLN A 100 7.98 5.66 -10.61
C GLN A 100 7.23 4.33 -10.45
N ARG A 101 8.00 3.28 -10.15
CA ARG A 101 7.48 1.93 -9.89
C ARG A 101 7.95 1.35 -8.56
N VAL A 102 8.89 2.02 -7.91
CA VAL A 102 9.42 1.62 -6.61
C VAL A 102 9.17 2.72 -5.61
N PHE A 103 8.57 2.35 -4.49
CA PHE A 103 8.19 3.23 -3.39
C PHE A 103 8.99 2.83 -2.15
N PRO A 104 10.02 3.58 -1.77
CA PRO A 104 10.74 3.33 -0.53
C PRO A 104 9.77 3.41 0.66
N ILE A 105 9.87 2.46 1.57
CA ILE A 105 9.06 2.45 2.79
C ILE A 105 9.95 2.97 3.92
N PRO A 106 9.55 4.06 4.61
CA PRO A 106 10.33 4.62 5.69
C PRO A 106 10.53 3.64 6.85
N ASP A 107 11.72 3.66 7.42
CA ASP A 107 12.03 2.96 8.66
C ASP A 107 11.11 3.44 9.78
N GLY A 108 10.76 2.52 10.67
CA GLY A 108 9.79 2.78 11.73
C GLY A 108 8.35 2.53 11.30
N ILE A 109 7.93 2.89 10.08
CA ILE A 109 6.64 2.45 9.52
C ILE A 109 6.71 0.97 9.17
N LEU A 110 7.76 0.55 8.46
CA LEU A 110 8.04 -0.85 8.17
C LEU A 110 8.78 -1.49 9.36
N ARG A 111 8.18 -2.51 9.93
CA ARG A 111 8.81 -3.32 10.98
C ARG A 111 9.80 -4.28 10.34
N HIS A 112 11.08 -4.04 10.55
CA HIS A 112 12.16 -4.87 9.98
C HIS A 112 12.20 -6.28 10.57
N ARG A 113 11.64 -6.49 11.75
CA ARG A 113 11.51 -7.80 12.42
C ARG A 113 10.09 -7.97 12.94
N GLY A 114 9.30 -8.72 12.20
CA GLY A 114 7.93 -9.03 12.56
C GLY A 114 6.93 -8.77 11.44
N ARG A 115 5.68 -8.75 11.84
CA ARG A 115 4.52 -8.72 10.97
C ARG A 115 4.19 -7.32 10.49
N ASN A 116 4.00 -7.19 9.18
CA ASN A 116 3.58 -5.99 8.51
C ASN A 116 2.28 -6.22 7.73
N THR A 117 1.52 -5.16 7.52
CA THR A 117 0.31 -5.14 6.71
C THR A 117 0.53 -4.28 5.49
N LEU A 118 0.20 -4.80 4.32
CA LEU A 118 0.09 -4.04 3.06
C LEU A 118 -1.39 -3.97 2.66
N ALA A 119 -1.89 -2.79 2.42
CA ALA A 119 -3.19 -2.58 1.79
C ALA A 119 -3.03 -1.71 0.54
N LEU A 120 -3.75 -2.06 -0.52
CA LEU A 120 -3.74 -1.38 -1.80
C LEU A 120 -5.17 -0.99 -2.17
N ALA A 121 -5.43 0.30 -2.33
CA ALA A 121 -6.68 0.79 -2.90
C ALA A 121 -6.48 1.03 -4.39
N VAL A 122 -7.06 0.19 -5.22
CA VAL A 122 -6.90 0.22 -6.67
C VAL A 122 -8.16 0.81 -7.30
N THR A 123 -7.99 1.86 -8.10
CA THR A 123 -9.08 2.45 -8.89
C THR A 123 -8.79 2.26 -10.37
N SER A 124 -9.77 1.74 -11.11
CA SER A 124 -9.65 1.38 -12.52
C SER A 124 -10.91 1.78 -13.30
N ASP A 125 -10.76 2.04 -14.60
CA ASP A 125 -11.86 2.29 -15.54
C ASP A 125 -12.35 1.01 -16.24
N GLY A 126 -11.76 -0.14 -15.93
CA GLY A 126 -12.16 -1.44 -16.47
C GLY A 126 -11.65 -1.74 -17.88
N ALA A 127 -10.85 -0.87 -18.48
CA ALA A 127 -10.31 -1.11 -19.81
C ALA A 127 -9.47 -2.41 -19.86
N PRO A 128 -9.39 -3.09 -21.00
CA PRO A 128 -8.50 -4.23 -21.19
C PRO A 128 -7.06 -3.88 -20.79
N GLY A 129 -6.39 -4.76 -20.05
CA GLY A 129 -5.03 -4.53 -19.53
C GLY A 129 -4.97 -3.80 -18.18
N ASN A 130 -6.10 -3.46 -17.58
CA ASN A 130 -6.18 -2.79 -16.28
C ASN A 130 -6.09 -3.75 -15.08
N ALA A 131 -5.64 -4.98 -15.26
CA ALA A 131 -5.26 -5.82 -14.13
C ALA A 131 -4.05 -5.21 -13.41
N ILE A 132 -4.07 -5.27 -12.08
CA ILE A 132 -2.93 -4.80 -11.30
C ILE A 132 -1.69 -5.63 -11.63
N GLU A 133 -0.58 -4.95 -11.88
CA GLU A 133 0.71 -5.60 -12.14
C GLU A 133 1.26 -6.28 -10.86
N PRO A 134 2.18 -7.22 -10.99
CA PRO A 134 2.80 -7.88 -9.84
C PRO A 134 3.38 -6.89 -8.83
N VAL A 135 3.13 -7.14 -7.55
CA VAL A 135 3.64 -6.34 -6.44
C VAL A 135 4.62 -7.17 -5.63
N LYS A 136 5.78 -6.61 -5.32
CA LYS A 136 6.80 -7.28 -4.52
C LYS A 136 7.60 -6.31 -3.66
N LEU A 137 8.19 -6.82 -2.60
CA LEU A 137 9.19 -6.10 -1.83
C LEU A 137 10.56 -6.23 -2.50
N VAL A 138 11.34 -5.17 -2.45
CA VAL A 138 12.71 -5.12 -2.97
C VAL A 138 13.62 -4.45 -1.96
N THR A 139 14.84 -4.96 -1.83
CA THR A 139 15.88 -4.29 -1.04
C THR A 139 16.53 -3.25 -1.94
N LEU A 140 16.49 -2.00 -1.53
CA LEU A 140 17.07 -0.85 -2.26
C LEU A 140 18.49 -0.58 -1.82
N HIS A 141 18.75 -0.74 -0.53
CA HIS A 141 20.06 -0.59 0.09
C HIS A 141 20.21 -1.58 1.22
N HIS A 142 21.43 -2.00 1.49
CA HIS A 142 21.77 -2.83 2.64
C HIS A 142 23.19 -2.46 3.12
N ALA A 143 23.32 -2.26 4.43
CA ALA A 143 24.59 -1.98 5.10
C ALA A 143 24.59 -2.60 6.49
N ARG A 144 25.78 -2.74 7.10
CA ARG A 144 25.92 -3.08 8.51
C ARG A 144 26.16 -1.83 9.34
N GLY A 145 25.69 -1.83 10.59
CA GLY A 145 25.92 -0.76 11.54
C GLY A 145 24.85 0.33 11.56
N GLY A 146 23.63 -0.01 11.19
CA GLY A 146 22.51 0.92 11.21
C GLY A 146 22.14 1.44 12.60
N VAL A 147 21.48 2.59 12.63
CA VAL A 147 20.92 3.17 13.85
C VAL A 147 19.66 2.41 14.25
N ALA A 148 19.46 2.21 15.56
CA ALA A 148 18.20 1.63 16.03
C ALA A 148 17.02 2.57 15.76
N VAL A 149 16.02 2.06 15.09
CA VAL A 149 14.79 2.78 14.76
C VAL A 149 13.65 2.23 15.61
N THR A 150 12.84 3.12 16.15
CA THR A 150 11.62 2.76 16.87
C THR A 150 10.45 2.65 15.92
N ASP A 151 9.66 1.60 16.07
CA ASP A 151 8.44 1.42 15.27
C ASP A 151 7.43 2.53 15.59
N VAL A 152 6.83 3.08 14.55
CA VAL A 152 5.77 4.07 14.65
C VAL A 152 4.43 3.36 14.83
N ALA A 153 3.60 3.88 15.72
CA ALA A 153 2.23 3.38 15.89
C ALA A 153 1.40 3.59 14.61
N ALA A 154 0.47 2.68 14.36
CA ALA A 154 -0.49 2.87 13.27
C ALA A 154 -1.35 4.13 13.52
N PRO A 155 -1.80 4.83 12.45
CA PRO A 155 -2.65 6.02 12.61
C PRO A 155 -3.99 5.65 13.27
N ALA A 156 -4.45 6.52 14.18
CA ALA A 156 -5.71 6.36 14.90
C ALA A 156 -6.83 7.11 14.15
N TYR A 157 -7.44 6.47 13.17
CA TYR A 157 -8.48 7.12 12.37
C TYR A 157 -9.79 7.38 13.14
N ARG A 158 -10.09 6.61 14.19
CA ARG A 158 -11.37 6.68 14.92
C ARG A 158 -11.63 8.00 15.62
N ASP A 159 -10.58 8.65 16.09
CA ASP A 159 -10.69 9.90 16.85
C ASP A 159 -10.77 11.13 15.93
N LEU A 160 -10.31 11.00 14.70
CA LEU A 160 -10.27 12.09 13.72
C LEU A 160 -11.49 12.10 12.80
N TYR A 161 -12.17 10.98 12.66
CA TYR A 161 -13.20 10.79 11.64
C TYR A 161 -14.39 10.01 12.22
N PRO A 162 -15.35 10.70 12.81
CA PRO A 162 -16.57 10.04 13.26
C PRO A 162 -17.20 9.27 12.10
N THR A 163 -17.53 8.02 12.34
CA THR A 163 -18.35 7.21 11.42
C THR A 163 -19.66 7.96 11.14
N PRO A 164 -20.11 8.00 9.89
CA PRO A 164 -21.38 8.61 9.53
C PRO A 164 -22.55 7.91 10.20
#